data_8a19f325857d06ca1cae4cf1cb74f281
#
_entry.id   8a19f325857d06ca1cae4cf1cb74f281
#
_cell.length_a   1.000
_cell.length_b   1.000
_cell.length_c   1.000
_cell.angle_alpha   90.00
_cell.angle_beta   90.00
_cell.angle_gamma   90.00
#
_symmetry.space_group_name_H-M   'P 1'
#
loop_
_entity.id
_entity.type
_entity.pdbx_description
1 polymer ?
#
loop_
_entity_poly.entity_id
_entity_poly.type
_entity_poly.pdbx_seq_one_letter_code
_entity_poly.pdbx_strand_id
1 'polypeptide(L)'
;GKDTLGLMPTGGGKSITFQVPALAQEGICIVITPLIALMKDQVQNLRKRGIKALAVYSGMTRQEILTALENCIFGDYKFLYISPERVDTEIFRTKLKAMKVSMITVDESHCISQWGYDFRPAYLKIAEIRELLPGVPVLALTATATPEVVKDIQNRLNFHEGNVFRMSFERKNLAYIVRKTDNKTNELLHILRKIPGSAIIYVRNRRRTKEITELLVNEDITADFYHAGLDNAVKDLRQKRWQNGEVRVMVATNAFGMGIDKPDVRIVLHLDLPDSPEAYFQEAGRAGRDGKKAYAVILYAKSDKTTLHKRVADTFPDKEYILDVYEHLQYYYQMAMGDGFQCVREFNLEEFCRKFKYFPVPVD
;
A
#
# COMPACT_ATOMS: atom_id res chain seq x y z
N GLY A 1 -23.23 15.03 9.50
CA GLY A 1 -22.00 14.36 9.39
C GLY A 1 -21.37 13.97 10.71
N LYS A 2 -21.12 12.67 10.87
CA LYS A 2 -20.35 12.13 12.00
C LYS A 2 -19.07 11.53 11.47
N ASP A 3 -17.99 11.63 12.24
CA ASP A 3 -16.76 10.90 11.95
C ASP A 3 -17.06 9.40 11.90
N THR A 4 -16.55 8.72 10.90
CA THR A 4 -16.91 7.32 10.64
C THR A 4 -15.69 6.53 10.18
N LEU A 5 -15.49 5.34 10.74
CA LEU A 5 -14.53 4.37 10.27
C LEU A 5 -15.24 3.22 9.56
N GLY A 6 -14.91 3.01 8.29
CA GLY A 6 -15.41 1.89 7.48
C GLY A 6 -14.36 0.80 7.32
N LEU A 7 -14.66 -0.39 7.89
CA LEU A 7 -13.86 -1.60 7.68
C LEU A 7 -14.50 -2.40 6.55
N MET A 8 -13.89 -2.34 5.38
CA MET A 8 -14.47 -2.92 4.16
C MET A 8 -13.42 -3.76 3.42
N PRO A 9 -13.76 -4.96 2.95
CA PRO A 9 -12.82 -5.80 2.23
C PRO A 9 -12.35 -5.14 0.93
N THR A 10 -11.20 -5.58 0.43
CA THR A 10 -10.73 -5.20 -0.90
C THR A 10 -11.77 -5.63 -1.94
N GLY A 11 -12.14 -4.70 -2.84
CA GLY A 11 -13.24 -4.92 -3.79
C GLY A 11 -14.65 -4.71 -3.20
N GLY A 12 -14.78 -4.34 -1.91
CA GLY A 12 -16.05 -4.07 -1.24
C GLY A 12 -16.70 -2.72 -1.54
N GLY A 13 -16.18 -1.97 -2.52
CA GLY A 13 -16.79 -0.69 -2.92
C GLY A 13 -16.33 0.52 -2.10
N LYS A 14 -15.17 0.48 -1.42
CA LYS A 14 -14.64 1.60 -0.61
C LYS A 14 -14.77 2.97 -1.31
N SER A 15 -14.44 3.07 -2.60
CA SER A 15 -14.53 4.35 -3.33
C SER A 15 -15.96 4.88 -3.43
N ILE A 16 -16.95 4.01 -3.61
CA ILE A 16 -18.36 4.40 -3.72
C ILE A 16 -18.88 4.94 -2.39
N THR A 17 -18.39 4.45 -1.25
CA THR A 17 -18.88 4.89 0.07
C THR A 17 -18.59 6.35 0.38
N PHE A 18 -17.56 6.95 -0.23
CA PHE A 18 -17.33 8.38 -0.10
C PHE A 18 -17.77 9.17 -1.35
N GLN A 19 -17.72 8.57 -2.54
CA GLN A 19 -18.11 9.28 -3.76
C GLN A 19 -19.60 9.65 -3.77
N VAL A 20 -20.48 8.72 -3.39
CA VAL A 20 -21.92 8.97 -3.38
C VAL A 20 -22.32 10.08 -2.39
N PRO A 21 -21.97 10.03 -1.10
CA PRO A 21 -22.32 11.12 -0.19
C PRO A 21 -21.64 12.44 -0.53
N ALA A 22 -20.43 12.45 -1.08
CA ALA A 22 -19.78 13.67 -1.53
C ALA A 22 -20.51 14.34 -2.69
N LEU A 23 -21.04 13.55 -3.64
CA LEU A 23 -21.83 14.07 -4.75
C LEU A 23 -23.18 14.64 -4.31
N ALA A 24 -23.76 14.12 -3.23
CA ALA A 24 -25.02 14.59 -2.67
C ALA A 24 -24.90 15.86 -1.80
N GLN A 25 -23.67 16.29 -1.49
CA GLN A 25 -23.40 17.47 -0.66
C GLN A 25 -22.81 18.59 -1.50
N GLU A 26 -23.01 19.84 -1.06
CA GLU A 26 -22.30 20.98 -1.62
C GLU A 26 -20.86 21.02 -1.12
N GLY A 27 -19.94 21.49 -1.97
CA GLY A 27 -18.52 21.62 -1.67
C GLY A 27 -17.69 20.45 -2.19
N ILE A 28 -16.43 20.42 -1.78
CA ILE A 28 -15.41 19.49 -2.25
C ILE A 28 -15.11 18.42 -1.21
N CYS A 29 -14.98 17.17 -1.63
CA CYS A 29 -14.45 16.07 -0.82
C CYS A 29 -12.93 16.00 -0.99
N ILE A 30 -12.19 16.09 0.11
CA ILE A 30 -10.74 15.87 0.13
C ILE A 30 -10.48 14.39 0.38
N VAL A 31 -9.81 13.72 -0.55
CA VAL A 31 -9.48 12.29 -0.46
C VAL A 31 -7.97 12.14 -0.27
N ILE A 32 -7.56 11.75 0.93
CA ILE A 32 -6.17 11.49 1.27
C ILE A 32 -5.89 10.02 1.02
N THR A 33 -4.95 9.73 0.12
CA THR A 33 -4.60 8.36 -0.27
C THR A 33 -3.10 8.26 -0.57
N PRO A 34 -2.43 7.13 -0.22
CA PRO A 34 -0.97 7.06 -0.26
C PRO A 34 -0.41 6.77 -1.66
N LEU A 35 -1.26 6.46 -2.63
CA LEU A 35 -0.83 5.92 -3.91
C LEU A 35 -1.16 6.82 -5.09
N ILE A 36 -0.13 7.37 -5.68
CA ILE A 36 -0.25 8.28 -6.84
C ILE A 36 -0.93 7.59 -8.03
N ALA A 37 -0.61 6.32 -8.32
CA ALA A 37 -1.23 5.58 -9.42
C ALA A 37 -2.74 5.41 -9.21
N LEU A 38 -3.16 4.99 -8.00
CA LEU A 38 -4.58 4.87 -7.65
C LEU A 38 -5.30 6.22 -7.76
N MET A 39 -4.66 7.27 -7.26
CA MET A 39 -5.17 8.64 -7.30
C MET A 39 -5.45 9.08 -8.75
N LYS A 40 -4.50 8.85 -9.66
CA LYS A 40 -4.65 9.16 -11.09
C LYS A 40 -5.78 8.36 -11.73
N ASP A 41 -5.86 7.07 -11.46
CA ASP A 41 -6.92 6.19 -11.98
C ASP A 41 -8.31 6.62 -11.48
N GLN A 42 -8.45 6.93 -10.19
CA GLN A 42 -9.71 7.40 -9.62
C GLN A 42 -10.14 8.73 -10.22
N VAL A 43 -9.23 9.69 -10.35
CA VAL A 43 -9.50 10.98 -10.99
C VAL A 43 -9.92 10.80 -12.46
N GLN A 44 -9.22 9.95 -13.20
CA GLN A 44 -9.56 9.67 -14.60
C GLN A 44 -10.95 9.02 -14.73
N ASN A 45 -11.27 8.08 -13.85
CA ASN A 45 -12.57 7.40 -13.86
C ASN A 45 -13.73 8.35 -13.49
N LEU A 46 -13.51 9.27 -12.56
CA LEU A 46 -14.48 10.30 -12.21
C LEU A 46 -14.70 11.26 -13.40
N ARG A 47 -13.63 11.71 -14.03
CA ARG A 47 -13.70 12.59 -15.21
C ARG A 47 -14.41 11.94 -16.40
N LYS A 48 -14.20 10.65 -16.65
CA LYS A 48 -14.95 9.89 -17.68
C LYS A 48 -16.46 9.87 -17.43
N ARG A 49 -16.88 10.00 -16.15
CA ARG A 49 -18.28 10.08 -15.73
C ARG A 49 -18.80 11.53 -15.69
N GLY A 50 -18.05 12.50 -16.18
CA GLY A 50 -18.40 13.92 -16.15
C GLY A 50 -18.24 14.59 -14.78
N ILE A 51 -17.60 13.93 -13.81
CA ILE A 51 -17.39 14.46 -12.46
C ILE A 51 -16.02 15.15 -12.41
N LYS A 52 -15.99 16.44 -12.05
CA LYS A 52 -14.77 17.21 -11.92
C LYS A 52 -13.97 16.75 -10.71
N ALA A 53 -12.78 16.24 -10.94
CA ALA A 53 -11.85 15.76 -9.92
C ALA A 53 -10.41 16.17 -10.27
N LEU A 54 -9.60 16.45 -9.25
CA LEU A 54 -8.18 16.79 -9.36
C LEU A 54 -7.34 15.94 -8.44
N ALA A 55 -6.05 15.85 -8.73
CA ALA A 55 -5.06 15.20 -7.87
C ALA A 55 -3.86 16.11 -7.63
N VAL A 56 -3.35 16.13 -6.39
CA VAL A 56 -2.13 16.82 -5.97
C VAL A 56 -1.22 15.83 -5.25
N TYR A 57 -0.03 15.58 -5.83
CA TYR A 57 0.89 14.55 -5.36
C TYR A 57 2.35 14.95 -5.50
N SER A 58 3.25 14.14 -4.96
CA SER A 58 4.69 14.34 -5.07
C SER A 58 5.17 14.15 -6.51
N GLY A 59 6.01 15.08 -7.00
CA GLY A 59 6.49 15.12 -8.39
C GLY A 59 5.77 16.13 -9.28
N MET A 60 4.68 16.76 -8.81
CA MET A 60 4.11 17.93 -9.50
C MET A 60 4.94 19.19 -9.21
N THR A 61 5.03 20.06 -10.20
CA THR A 61 5.65 21.39 -10.06
C THR A 61 4.82 22.29 -9.16
N ARG A 62 5.46 23.30 -8.57
CA ARG A 62 4.77 24.29 -7.72
C ARG A 62 3.62 24.97 -8.46
N GLN A 63 3.80 25.30 -9.75
CA GLN A 63 2.77 25.93 -10.55
C GLN A 63 1.57 25.02 -10.78
N GLU A 64 1.79 23.75 -11.12
CA GLU A 64 0.70 22.77 -11.29
C GLU A 64 -0.10 22.59 -9.99
N ILE A 65 0.58 22.55 -8.84
CA ILE A 65 -0.07 22.46 -7.53
C ILE A 65 -0.94 23.70 -7.27
N LEU A 66 -0.40 24.90 -7.46
CA LEU A 66 -1.14 26.14 -7.26
C LEU A 66 -2.37 26.19 -8.16
N THR A 67 -2.23 25.91 -9.45
CA THR A 67 -3.34 25.90 -10.40
C THR A 67 -4.40 24.87 -10.00
N ALA A 68 -4.00 23.67 -9.57
CA ALA A 68 -4.93 22.63 -9.13
C ALA A 68 -5.72 23.08 -7.88
N LEU A 69 -5.04 23.67 -6.89
CA LEU A 69 -5.68 24.13 -5.65
C LEU A 69 -6.61 25.35 -5.90
N GLU A 70 -6.22 26.27 -6.77
CA GLU A 70 -7.06 27.40 -7.18
C GLU A 70 -8.32 26.94 -7.92
N ASN A 71 -8.18 25.97 -8.80
CA ASN A 71 -9.32 25.34 -9.44
C ASN A 71 -10.29 24.68 -8.43
N CYS A 72 -9.78 24.17 -7.30
CA CYS A 72 -10.64 23.64 -6.23
C CYS A 72 -11.38 24.76 -5.45
N ILE A 73 -10.85 25.97 -5.42
CA ILE A 73 -11.48 27.12 -4.73
C ILE A 73 -12.54 27.78 -5.64
N PHE A 74 -12.19 28.06 -6.90
CA PHE A 74 -12.98 28.87 -7.81
C PHE A 74 -13.78 28.06 -8.83
N GLY A 75 -13.42 26.78 -9.02
CA GLY A 75 -14.10 25.86 -9.93
C GLY A 75 -15.08 24.95 -9.18
N ASP A 76 -16.01 24.37 -9.91
CA ASP A 76 -16.97 23.41 -9.36
C ASP A 76 -16.37 22.00 -9.35
N TYR A 77 -15.33 21.80 -8.55
CA TYR A 77 -14.68 20.49 -8.37
C TYR A 77 -15.29 19.74 -7.17
N LYS A 78 -15.62 18.47 -7.37
CA LYS A 78 -16.22 17.60 -6.33
C LYS A 78 -15.21 16.80 -5.55
N PHE A 79 -14.04 16.50 -6.13
CA PHE A 79 -13.02 15.70 -5.47
C PHE A 79 -11.62 16.32 -5.67
N LEU A 80 -10.90 16.42 -4.55
CA LEU A 80 -9.47 16.68 -4.54
C LEU A 80 -8.77 15.49 -3.90
N TYR A 81 -8.06 14.71 -4.71
CA TYR A 81 -7.18 13.67 -4.23
C TYR A 81 -5.82 14.26 -3.86
N ILE A 82 -5.31 13.92 -2.69
CA ILE A 82 -4.03 14.47 -2.21
C ILE A 82 -3.20 13.37 -1.54
N SER A 83 -1.87 13.39 -1.80
CA SER A 83 -0.97 12.49 -1.08
C SER A 83 -0.72 12.99 0.35
N PRO A 84 -0.53 12.10 1.32
CA PRO A 84 -0.37 12.47 2.73
C PRO A 84 0.82 13.42 2.97
N GLU A 85 1.89 13.30 2.17
CA GLU A 85 3.07 14.19 2.26
C GLU A 85 2.76 15.65 1.86
N ARG A 86 1.67 15.86 1.12
CA ARG A 86 1.24 17.20 0.69
C ARG A 86 0.29 17.87 1.66
N VAL A 87 -0.30 17.11 2.57
CA VAL A 87 -1.29 17.62 3.55
C VAL A 87 -0.67 18.66 4.49
N ASP A 88 0.61 18.52 4.86
CA ASP A 88 1.31 19.42 5.78
C ASP A 88 2.01 20.61 5.07
N THR A 89 1.90 20.70 3.74
CA THR A 89 2.54 21.80 3.03
C THR A 89 1.83 23.13 3.26
N GLU A 90 2.59 24.21 3.47
CA GLU A 90 2.06 25.56 3.71
C GLU A 90 1.11 26.00 2.59
N ILE A 91 1.47 25.70 1.33
CA ILE A 91 0.64 26.03 0.15
C ILE A 91 -0.74 25.36 0.27
N PHE A 92 -0.80 24.08 0.61
CA PHE A 92 -2.06 23.37 0.74
C PHE A 92 -2.87 23.92 1.92
N ARG A 93 -2.26 24.06 3.10
CA ARG A 93 -2.93 24.57 4.32
C ARG A 93 -3.51 25.97 4.12
N THR A 94 -2.79 26.85 3.41
CA THR A 94 -3.27 28.21 3.09
C THR A 94 -4.47 28.17 2.15
N LYS A 95 -4.42 27.41 1.07
CA LYS A 95 -5.51 27.30 0.09
C LYS A 95 -6.73 26.55 0.66
N LEU A 96 -6.51 25.59 1.56
CA LEU A 96 -7.56 24.81 2.23
C LEU A 96 -8.57 25.70 2.97
N LYS A 97 -8.09 26.75 3.64
CA LYS A 97 -8.94 27.71 4.37
C LYS A 97 -9.97 28.42 3.49
N ALA A 98 -9.70 28.52 2.19
CA ALA A 98 -10.58 29.16 1.22
C ALA A 98 -11.50 28.16 0.50
N MET A 99 -11.34 26.85 0.74
CA MET A 99 -12.16 25.81 0.11
C MET A 99 -13.43 25.55 0.89
N LYS A 100 -14.55 25.34 0.21
CA LYS A 100 -15.80 24.84 0.81
C LYS A 100 -15.71 23.32 0.90
N VAL A 101 -15.14 22.79 1.99
CA VAL A 101 -14.93 21.35 2.17
C VAL A 101 -16.19 20.70 2.76
N SER A 102 -16.71 19.67 2.10
CA SER A 102 -17.90 18.92 2.57
C SER A 102 -17.54 17.74 3.46
N MET A 103 -16.42 17.06 3.17
CA MET A 103 -15.93 15.93 3.97
C MET A 103 -14.45 15.65 3.67
N ILE A 104 -13.79 15.00 4.61
CA ILE A 104 -12.45 14.46 4.44
C ILE A 104 -12.56 12.94 4.39
N THR A 105 -11.98 12.31 3.37
CA THR A 105 -11.84 10.86 3.27
C THR A 105 -10.39 10.47 3.46
N VAL A 106 -10.11 9.54 4.35
CA VAL A 106 -8.79 8.97 4.61
C VAL A 106 -8.81 7.52 4.14
N ASP A 107 -8.30 7.29 2.93
CA ASP A 107 -8.18 5.95 2.37
C ASP A 107 -6.92 5.27 2.92
N GLU A 108 -6.94 3.93 3.00
CA GLU A 108 -5.91 3.11 3.64
C GLU A 108 -5.52 3.64 5.04
N SER A 109 -6.53 3.98 5.83
CA SER A 109 -6.35 4.66 7.13
C SER A 109 -5.53 3.86 8.15
N HIS A 110 -5.33 2.55 7.95
CA HIS A 110 -4.40 1.75 8.76
C HIS A 110 -2.96 2.26 8.72
N CYS A 111 -2.59 3.03 7.66
CA CYS A 111 -1.27 3.65 7.55
C CYS A 111 -0.97 4.68 8.65
N ILE A 112 -1.96 5.16 9.39
CA ILE A 112 -1.76 6.10 10.52
C ILE A 112 -1.24 5.40 11.77
N SER A 113 -1.41 4.08 11.87
CA SER A 113 -1.13 3.30 13.05
C SER A 113 0.23 2.60 12.96
N GLN A 114 1.06 2.74 13.99
CA GLN A 114 2.31 1.99 14.13
C GLN A 114 2.07 0.48 14.34
N TRP A 115 0.86 0.11 14.78
CA TRP A 115 0.42 -1.28 14.89
C TRP A 115 -0.12 -1.83 13.57
N GLY A 116 -0.23 -0.98 12.54
CA GLY A 116 -0.59 -1.37 11.18
C GLY A 116 0.62 -1.94 10.43
N TYR A 117 0.37 -2.75 9.43
CA TYR A 117 1.42 -3.39 8.62
C TYR A 117 2.13 -2.46 7.60
N ASP A 118 1.60 -1.25 7.37
CA ASP A 118 2.17 -0.23 6.45
C ASP A 118 2.08 1.17 7.10
N PHE A 119 2.81 1.35 8.19
CA PHE A 119 2.84 2.64 8.88
C PHE A 119 3.51 3.73 8.03
N ARG A 120 2.86 4.89 7.92
CA ARG A 120 3.36 6.06 7.20
C ARG A 120 3.30 7.31 8.06
N PRO A 121 4.43 7.86 8.50
CA PRO A 121 4.47 9.02 9.38
C PRO A 121 3.67 10.23 8.88
N ALA A 122 3.61 10.44 7.54
CA ALA A 122 2.87 11.54 6.95
C ALA A 122 1.35 11.51 7.27
N TYR A 123 0.78 10.32 7.57
CA TYR A 123 -0.61 10.21 7.99
C TYR A 123 -0.90 10.85 9.34
N LEU A 124 0.09 10.97 10.22
CA LEU A 124 -0.08 11.62 11.52
C LEU A 124 -0.44 13.10 11.38
N LYS A 125 -0.08 13.73 10.26
CA LYS A 125 -0.39 15.13 9.96
C LYS A 125 -1.83 15.38 9.52
N ILE A 126 -2.60 14.32 9.25
CA ILE A 126 -3.99 14.47 8.80
C ILE A 126 -4.87 15.08 9.90
N ALA A 127 -4.62 14.76 11.17
CA ALA A 127 -5.37 15.34 12.29
C ALA A 127 -5.23 16.88 12.36
N GLU A 128 -4.08 17.43 11.98
CA GLU A 128 -3.82 18.87 12.05
C GLU A 128 -4.70 19.69 11.08
N ILE A 129 -5.09 19.12 9.93
CA ILE A 129 -5.98 19.85 9.01
C ILE A 129 -7.42 19.92 9.51
N ARG A 130 -7.82 19.08 10.47
CA ARG A 130 -9.15 19.18 11.10
C ARG A 130 -9.33 20.46 11.89
N GLU A 131 -8.27 20.97 12.48
CA GLU A 131 -8.28 22.27 13.19
C GLU A 131 -8.61 23.43 12.23
N LEU A 132 -8.24 23.30 10.96
CA LEU A 132 -8.54 24.27 9.91
C LEU A 132 -9.96 24.13 9.34
N LEU A 133 -10.63 22.99 9.62
CA LEU A 133 -11.93 22.61 9.06
C LEU A 133 -12.88 22.14 10.17
N PRO A 134 -13.24 23.00 11.13
CA PRO A 134 -14.11 22.62 12.22
C PRO A 134 -15.48 22.19 11.70
N GLY A 135 -15.99 21.08 12.24
CA GLY A 135 -17.31 20.52 11.85
C GLY A 135 -17.33 19.71 10.55
N VAL A 136 -16.22 19.62 9.81
CA VAL A 136 -16.14 18.76 8.61
C VAL A 136 -15.95 17.31 9.05
N PRO A 137 -16.83 16.38 8.64
CA PRO A 137 -16.74 14.98 9.03
C PRO A 137 -15.59 14.26 8.33
N VAL A 138 -15.00 13.28 9.02
CA VAL A 138 -13.96 12.40 8.49
C VAL A 138 -14.52 11.01 8.25
N LEU A 139 -14.33 10.50 7.04
CA LEU A 139 -14.57 9.11 6.69
C LEU A 139 -13.23 8.40 6.50
N ALA A 140 -12.84 7.60 7.47
CA ALA A 140 -11.65 6.75 7.38
C ALA A 140 -12.03 5.38 6.81
N LEU A 141 -11.26 4.87 5.85
CA LEU A 141 -11.51 3.61 5.18
C LEU A 141 -10.27 2.73 5.20
N THR A 142 -10.46 1.45 5.52
CA THR A 142 -9.40 0.44 5.41
C THR A 142 -9.97 -0.94 5.14
N ALA A 143 -9.15 -1.81 4.53
CA ALA A 143 -9.50 -3.21 4.32
C ALA A 143 -8.97 -4.13 5.43
N THR A 144 -8.01 -3.66 6.22
CA THR A 144 -7.30 -4.49 7.21
C THR A 144 -7.02 -3.68 8.47
N ALA A 145 -7.70 -4.01 9.55
CA ALA A 145 -7.42 -3.40 10.85
C ALA A 145 -7.84 -4.35 11.97
N THR A 146 -6.91 -4.59 12.89
CA THR A 146 -7.21 -5.25 14.16
C THR A 146 -8.00 -4.31 15.09
N PRO A 147 -8.60 -4.79 16.19
CA PRO A 147 -9.28 -3.92 17.15
C PRO A 147 -8.39 -2.80 17.70
N GLU A 148 -7.10 -3.08 17.90
CA GLU A 148 -6.10 -2.12 18.36
C GLU A 148 -5.87 -1.01 17.32
N VAL A 149 -5.70 -1.41 16.04
CA VAL A 149 -5.55 -0.47 14.92
C VAL A 149 -6.79 0.40 14.75
N VAL A 150 -7.99 -0.17 14.93
CA VAL A 150 -9.26 0.59 14.90
C VAL A 150 -9.27 1.70 15.93
N LYS A 151 -8.89 1.41 17.17
CA LYS A 151 -8.83 2.40 18.25
C LYS A 151 -7.76 3.48 17.96
N ASP A 152 -6.60 3.05 17.47
CA ASP A 152 -5.50 3.97 17.14
C ASP A 152 -5.89 4.93 16.00
N ILE A 153 -6.55 4.43 14.93
CA ILE A 153 -7.07 5.27 13.85
C ILE A 153 -8.03 6.35 14.40
N GLN A 154 -8.99 5.95 15.21
CA GLN A 154 -9.96 6.89 15.77
C GLN A 154 -9.30 7.94 16.67
N ASN A 155 -8.38 7.52 17.53
CA ASN A 155 -7.64 8.43 18.41
C ASN A 155 -6.77 9.41 17.62
N ARG A 156 -5.99 8.91 16.65
CA ARG A 156 -5.06 9.75 15.86
C ARG A 156 -5.75 10.66 14.86
N LEU A 157 -6.97 10.33 14.44
CA LEU A 157 -7.81 11.21 13.63
C LEU A 157 -8.75 12.09 14.48
N ASN A 158 -8.60 12.10 15.81
CA ASN A 158 -9.40 12.88 16.74
C ASN A 158 -10.92 12.71 16.53
N PHE A 159 -11.39 11.46 16.42
CA PHE A 159 -12.82 11.18 16.30
C PHE A 159 -13.53 11.51 17.62
N HIS A 160 -14.65 12.25 17.51
CA HIS A 160 -15.45 12.59 18.70
C HIS A 160 -16.29 11.39 19.19
N GLU A 161 -16.71 10.52 18.28
CA GLU A 161 -17.50 9.33 18.59
C GLU A 161 -16.85 8.08 17.96
N GLY A 162 -16.93 6.94 18.65
CA GLY A 162 -16.39 5.65 18.16
C GLY A 162 -17.29 4.99 17.10
N ASN A 163 -17.65 5.68 16.03
CA ASN A 163 -18.52 5.18 15.00
C ASN A 163 -17.77 4.28 13.99
N VAL A 164 -18.06 2.98 14.01
CA VAL A 164 -17.38 1.97 13.17
C VAL A 164 -18.39 1.11 12.43
N PHE A 165 -18.33 1.12 11.10
CA PHE A 165 -19.08 0.20 10.26
C PHE A 165 -18.18 -0.93 9.77
N ARG A 166 -18.62 -2.18 9.97
CA ARG A 166 -17.87 -3.36 9.57
C ARG A 166 -18.67 -4.16 8.55
N MET A 167 -18.03 -4.43 7.40
CA MET A 167 -18.52 -5.43 6.46
C MET A 167 -17.84 -6.77 6.73
N SER A 168 -18.53 -7.85 6.40
CA SER A 168 -17.87 -9.17 6.40
C SER A 168 -16.70 -9.20 5.43
N PHE A 169 -15.59 -9.75 5.86
CA PHE A 169 -14.42 -10.00 5.01
C PHE A 169 -14.55 -11.31 4.22
N GLU A 170 -15.60 -12.07 4.45
CA GLU A 170 -15.86 -13.30 3.72
C GLU A 170 -16.08 -13.02 2.23
N ARG A 171 -15.31 -13.69 1.40
CA ARG A 171 -15.40 -13.64 -0.06
C ARG A 171 -15.86 -15.00 -0.56
N LYS A 172 -17.20 -15.20 -0.71
CA LYS A 172 -17.81 -16.49 -1.12
C LYS A 172 -17.28 -17.01 -2.45
N ASN A 173 -16.81 -16.13 -3.31
CA ASN A 173 -16.26 -16.47 -4.63
C ASN A 173 -14.75 -16.71 -4.64
N LEU A 174 -14.04 -16.50 -3.52
CA LEU A 174 -12.60 -16.63 -3.41
C LEU A 174 -12.22 -17.82 -2.52
N ALA A 175 -11.58 -18.83 -3.11
CA ALA A 175 -11.07 -19.98 -2.37
C ALA A 175 -9.63 -19.75 -1.92
N TYR A 176 -9.38 -19.82 -0.62
CA TYR A 176 -8.04 -19.76 -0.03
C TYR A 176 -7.47 -21.18 0.08
N ILE A 177 -6.32 -21.44 -0.53
CA ILE A 177 -5.73 -22.76 -0.64
C ILE A 177 -4.26 -22.72 -0.25
N VAL A 178 -3.84 -23.62 0.62
CA VAL A 178 -2.43 -23.88 0.90
C VAL A 178 -2.06 -25.24 0.31
N ARG A 179 -1.12 -25.26 -0.62
CA ARG A 179 -0.60 -26.50 -1.22
C ARG A 179 0.81 -26.78 -0.77
N LYS A 180 0.99 -27.92 -0.12
CA LYS A 180 2.29 -28.43 0.27
C LYS A 180 2.97 -29.06 -0.95
N THR A 181 4.19 -28.63 -1.26
CA THR A 181 4.94 -29.14 -2.40
C THR A 181 6.44 -28.97 -2.16
N ASP A 182 7.21 -29.93 -2.60
CA ASP A 182 8.67 -29.85 -2.62
C ASP A 182 9.19 -29.23 -3.92
N ASN A 183 8.34 -29.14 -4.96
CA ASN A 183 8.66 -28.51 -6.23
C ASN A 183 7.60 -27.44 -6.60
N LYS A 184 7.86 -26.22 -6.13
CA LYS A 184 6.95 -25.08 -6.36
C LYS A 184 6.83 -24.71 -7.84
N THR A 185 7.88 -24.91 -8.64
CA THR A 185 7.88 -24.57 -10.06
C THR A 185 6.93 -25.46 -10.86
N ASN A 186 7.02 -26.78 -10.68
CA ASN A 186 6.13 -27.70 -11.37
C ASN A 186 4.67 -27.50 -10.95
N GLU A 187 4.45 -27.25 -9.65
CA GLU A 187 3.10 -27.00 -9.14
C GLU A 187 2.52 -25.68 -9.66
N LEU A 188 3.34 -24.64 -9.77
CA LEU A 188 2.96 -23.37 -10.39
C LEU A 188 2.47 -23.57 -11.83
N LEU A 189 3.27 -24.24 -12.67
CA LEU A 189 2.92 -24.53 -14.08
C LEU A 189 1.64 -25.35 -14.17
N HIS A 190 1.51 -26.38 -13.34
CA HIS A 190 0.32 -27.21 -13.28
C HIS A 190 -0.95 -26.40 -12.98
N ILE A 191 -0.89 -25.51 -11.97
CA ILE A 191 -2.01 -24.65 -11.58
C ILE A 191 -2.35 -23.67 -12.71
N LEU A 192 -1.37 -22.99 -13.29
CA LEU A 192 -1.60 -22.03 -14.36
C LEU A 192 -2.18 -22.67 -15.62
N ARG A 193 -1.79 -23.90 -15.94
CA ARG A 193 -2.38 -24.66 -17.07
C ARG A 193 -3.83 -25.07 -16.80
N LYS A 194 -4.18 -25.39 -15.55
CA LYS A 194 -5.55 -25.77 -15.17
C LYS A 194 -6.52 -24.62 -15.02
N ILE A 195 -6.04 -23.47 -14.57
CA ILE A 195 -6.89 -22.29 -14.30
C ILE A 195 -6.58 -21.23 -15.34
N PRO A 196 -7.38 -21.12 -16.39
CA PRO A 196 -7.22 -20.06 -17.39
C PRO A 196 -7.57 -18.68 -16.84
N GLY A 197 -7.15 -17.64 -17.54
CA GLY A 197 -7.43 -16.25 -17.20
C GLY A 197 -6.27 -15.53 -16.53
N SER A 198 -6.50 -14.30 -16.14
CA SER A 198 -5.47 -13.42 -15.60
C SER A 198 -4.97 -13.89 -14.24
N ALA A 199 -3.66 -13.77 -14.01
CA ALA A 199 -3.01 -14.23 -12.79
C ALA A 199 -2.01 -13.20 -12.23
N ILE A 200 -1.82 -13.22 -10.91
CA ILE A 200 -0.73 -12.53 -10.22
C ILE A 200 0.06 -13.58 -9.45
N ILE A 201 1.39 -13.51 -9.55
CA ILE A 201 2.31 -14.35 -8.79
C ILE A 201 3.17 -13.47 -7.90
N TYR A 202 3.08 -13.67 -6.60
CA TYR A 202 3.90 -12.94 -5.64
C TYR A 202 5.17 -13.70 -5.28
N VAL A 203 6.28 -12.99 -5.40
CA VAL A 203 7.62 -13.40 -4.95
C VAL A 203 8.27 -12.26 -4.16
N ARG A 204 9.26 -12.57 -3.32
CA ARG A 204 9.80 -11.55 -2.43
C ARG A 204 10.87 -10.66 -3.03
N ASN A 205 11.71 -11.16 -3.91
CA ASN A 205 12.84 -10.39 -4.41
C ASN A 205 12.75 -10.06 -5.90
N ARG A 206 13.38 -8.97 -6.28
CA ARG A 206 13.38 -8.43 -7.65
C ARG A 206 13.97 -9.40 -8.67
N ARG A 207 15.03 -10.12 -8.30
CA ARG A 207 15.67 -11.10 -9.19
C ARG A 207 14.72 -12.24 -9.52
N ARG A 208 14.02 -12.76 -8.51
CA ARG A 208 13.09 -13.88 -8.69
C ARG A 208 11.87 -13.49 -9.54
N THR A 209 11.46 -12.21 -9.56
CA THR A 209 10.40 -11.78 -10.49
C THR A 209 10.79 -12.03 -11.94
N LYS A 210 12.03 -11.73 -12.31
CA LYS A 210 12.56 -11.95 -13.66
C LYS A 210 12.69 -13.45 -13.97
N GLU A 211 13.33 -14.20 -13.09
CA GLU A 211 13.55 -15.65 -13.24
C GLU A 211 12.24 -16.42 -13.47
N ILE A 212 11.20 -16.13 -12.69
CA ILE A 212 9.88 -16.77 -12.86
C ILE A 212 9.19 -16.30 -14.14
N THR A 213 9.33 -15.05 -14.53
CA THR A 213 8.78 -14.53 -15.78
C THR A 213 9.42 -15.23 -16.98
N GLU A 214 10.73 -15.34 -17.02
CA GLU A 214 11.46 -16.04 -18.08
C GLU A 214 11.04 -17.53 -18.17
N LEU A 215 10.92 -18.20 -17.02
CA LEU A 215 10.41 -19.57 -16.96
C LEU A 215 9.01 -19.69 -17.57
N LEU A 216 8.09 -18.78 -17.24
CA LEU A 216 6.73 -18.82 -17.76
C LEU A 216 6.68 -18.57 -19.28
N VAL A 217 7.47 -17.63 -19.76
CA VAL A 217 7.57 -17.35 -21.21
C VAL A 217 8.14 -18.54 -21.97
N ASN A 218 9.14 -19.23 -21.43
CA ASN A 218 9.70 -20.45 -22.01
C ASN A 218 8.69 -21.62 -22.02
N GLU A 219 7.65 -21.56 -21.19
CA GLU A 219 6.55 -22.53 -21.12
C GLU A 219 5.28 -22.04 -21.84
N ASP A 220 5.43 -21.13 -22.82
CA ASP A 220 4.36 -20.53 -23.64
C ASP A 220 3.27 -19.81 -22.84
N ILE A 221 3.58 -19.33 -21.64
CA ILE A 221 2.68 -18.52 -20.81
C ILE A 221 3.11 -17.04 -20.88
N THR A 222 2.27 -16.18 -21.48
CA THR A 222 2.58 -14.76 -21.57
C THR A 222 2.66 -14.15 -20.18
N ALA A 223 3.83 -13.63 -19.82
CA ALA A 223 4.12 -13.08 -18.50
C ALA A 223 4.94 -11.79 -18.58
N ASP A 224 4.80 -10.95 -17.59
CA ASP A 224 5.66 -9.79 -17.35
C ASP A 224 5.97 -9.68 -15.86
N PHE A 225 6.95 -8.84 -15.48
CA PHE A 225 7.33 -8.69 -14.08
C PHE A 225 7.23 -7.26 -13.59
N TYR A 226 7.01 -7.11 -12.26
CA TYR A 226 6.83 -5.82 -11.62
C TYR A 226 7.51 -5.77 -10.24
N HIS A 227 8.32 -4.73 -10.00
CA HIS A 227 8.93 -4.46 -8.69
C HIS A 227 9.25 -2.98 -8.50
N ALA A 228 9.49 -2.54 -7.28
CA ALA A 228 9.73 -1.14 -6.94
C ALA A 228 10.91 -0.50 -7.69
N GLY A 229 11.94 -1.28 -8.01
CA GLY A 229 13.16 -0.79 -8.70
C GLY A 229 13.03 -0.60 -10.21
N LEU A 230 11.84 -0.70 -10.81
CA LEU A 230 11.59 -0.33 -12.20
C LEU A 230 11.31 1.17 -12.31
N ASP A 231 11.66 1.77 -13.45
CA ASP A 231 11.27 3.13 -13.77
C ASP A 231 9.75 3.27 -13.86
N ASN A 232 9.22 4.44 -13.51
CA ASN A 232 7.77 4.65 -13.48
C ASN A 232 7.10 4.44 -14.84
N ALA A 233 7.73 4.86 -15.93
CA ALA A 233 7.22 4.64 -17.28
C ALA A 233 7.11 3.14 -17.62
N VAL A 234 8.10 2.34 -17.20
CA VAL A 234 8.11 0.89 -17.38
C VAL A 234 7.05 0.22 -16.53
N LYS A 235 6.87 0.68 -15.28
CA LYS A 235 5.81 0.21 -14.39
C LYS A 235 4.43 0.42 -15.02
N ASP A 236 4.16 1.62 -15.50
CA ASP A 236 2.89 2.00 -16.13
C ASP A 236 2.61 1.17 -17.39
N LEU A 237 3.63 0.98 -18.23
CA LEU A 237 3.52 0.19 -19.46
C LEU A 237 3.16 -1.27 -19.16
N ARG A 238 3.90 -1.92 -18.25
CA ARG A 238 3.68 -3.33 -17.91
C ARG A 238 2.33 -3.55 -17.23
N GLN A 239 1.95 -2.65 -16.34
CA GLN A 239 0.65 -2.68 -15.69
C GLN A 239 -0.49 -2.57 -16.73
N LYS A 240 -0.39 -1.64 -17.69
CA LYS A 240 -1.39 -1.46 -18.77
C LYS A 240 -1.48 -2.70 -19.66
N ARG A 241 -0.35 -3.27 -20.08
CA ARG A 241 -0.33 -4.50 -20.89
C ARG A 241 -1.05 -5.65 -20.18
N TRP A 242 -0.82 -5.82 -18.88
CA TRP A 242 -1.51 -6.84 -18.11
C TRP A 242 -2.99 -6.51 -17.90
N GLN A 243 -3.35 -5.25 -17.63
CA GLN A 243 -4.74 -4.82 -17.51
C GLN A 243 -5.54 -5.04 -18.81
N ASN A 244 -4.93 -4.76 -19.96
CA ASN A 244 -5.53 -4.94 -21.29
C ASN A 244 -5.60 -6.43 -21.72
N GLY A 245 -4.97 -7.35 -20.98
CA GLY A 245 -4.94 -8.77 -21.33
C GLY A 245 -3.89 -9.17 -22.37
N GLU A 246 -2.99 -8.25 -22.78
CA GLU A 246 -1.85 -8.54 -23.66
C GLU A 246 -0.86 -9.51 -22.98
N VAL A 247 -0.81 -9.45 -21.66
CA VAL A 247 -0.03 -10.33 -20.81
C VAL A 247 -0.96 -10.99 -19.81
N ARG A 248 -0.91 -12.31 -19.71
CA ARG A 248 -1.77 -13.10 -18.84
C ARG A 248 -1.34 -13.05 -17.38
N VAL A 249 -0.03 -13.18 -17.12
CA VAL A 249 0.53 -13.34 -15.77
C VAL A 249 1.41 -12.16 -15.41
N MET A 250 1.18 -11.57 -14.24
CA MET A 250 2.08 -10.60 -13.63
C MET A 250 2.85 -11.25 -12.50
N VAL A 251 4.17 -11.34 -12.61
CA VAL A 251 5.06 -11.81 -11.54
C VAL A 251 5.60 -10.61 -10.78
N ALA A 252 5.31 -10.50 -9.50
CA ALA A 252 5.59 -9.27 -8.79
C ALA A 252 6.08 -9.46 -7.35
N THR A 253 6.74 -8.42 -6.83
CA THR A 253 6.87 -8.22 -5.39
C THR A 253 5.62 -7.52 -4.84
N ASN A 254 5.54 -7.32 -3.51
CA ASN A 254 4.49 -6.55 -2.86
C ASN A 254 4.31 -5.12 -3.43
N ALA A 255 5.28 -4.60 -4.19
CA ALA A 255 5.18 -3.33 -4.89
C ALA A 255 4.06 -3.32 -5.97
N PHE A 256 3.69 -4.48 -6.51
CA PHE A 256 2.51 -4.65 -7.36
C PHE A 256 1.30 -4.90 -6.46
N GLY A 257 0.86 -3.85 -5.86
CA GLY A 257 -0.05 -3.97 -4.75
C GLY A 257 -1.21 -2.98 -4.82
N MET A 258 -1.23 -2.05 -3.90
CA MET A 258 -2.31 -1.09 -3.75
C MET A 258 -2.61 -0.36 -5.08
N GLY A 259 -3.85 -0.08 -5.37
CA GLY A 259 -4.28 0.66 -6.56
C GLY A 259 -4.46 -0.16 -7.83
N ILE A 260 -4.19 -1.45 -7.82
CA ILE A 260 -4.43 -2.30 -8.98
C ILE A 260 -5.87 -2.76 -8.98
N ASP A 261 -6.60 -2.37 -10.01
CA ASP A 261 -7.99 -2.76 -10.23
C ASP A 261 -8.14 -3.48 -11.59
N LYS A 262 -8.13 -4.80 -11.53
CA LYS A 262 -8.47 -5.71 -12.64
C LYS A 262 -9.49 -6.72 -12.10
N PRO A 263 -10.75 -6.64 -12.54
CA PRO A 263 -11.83 -7.42 -11.93
C PRO A 263 -11.74 -8.92 -12.19
N ASP A 264 -11.17 -9.32 -13.32
CA ASP A 264 -11.15 -10.67 -13.87
C ASP A 264 -9.89 -11.49 -13.49
N VAL A 265 -9.19 -11.14 -12.44
CA VAL A 265 -8.07 -11.96 -11.94
C VAL A 265 -8.61 -13.28 -11.40
N ARG A 266 -8.19 -14.40 -12.01
CA ARG A 266 -8.67 -15.75 -11.64
C ARG A 266 -7.85 -16.37 -10.53
N ILE A 267 -6.57 -16.03 -10.44
CA ILE A 267 -5.70 -16.60 -9.44
C ILE A 267 -4.67 -15.58 -8.93
N VAL A 268 -4.49 -15.56 -7.63
CA VAL A 268 -3.35 -14.95 -6.96
C VAL A 268 -2.55 -16.07 -6.31
N LEU A 269 -1.28 -16.18 -6.66
CA LEU A 269 -0.42 -17.27 -6.23
C LEU A 269 0.80 -16.72 -5.49
N HIS A 270 1.09 -17.27 -4.32
CA HIS A 270 2.26 -16.92 -3.52
C HIS A 270 3.30 -18.03 -3.59
N LEU A 271 4.44 -17.75 -4.20
CA LEU A 271 5.61 -18.65 -4.21
C LEU A 271 6.45 -18.50 -2.93
N ASP A 272 6.41 -17.32 -2.34
CA ASP A 272 7.04 -17.02 -1.05
C ASP A 272 5.96 -16.59 -0.06
N LEU A 273 6.16 -16.93 1.22
CA LEU A 273 5.21 -16.52 2.26
C LEU A 273 5.17 -14.98 2.39
N PRO A 274 3.99 -14.37 2.44
CA PRO A 274 3.83 -12.94 2.73
C PRO A 274 4.36 -12.59 4.12
N ASP A 275 4.53 -11.29 4.38
CA ASP A 275 5.11 -10.81 5.63
C ASP A 275 4.15 -10.92 6.81
N SER A 276 2.85 -10.81 6.56
CA SER A 276 1.80 -10.89 7.56
C SER A 276 0.50 -11.45 6.96
N PRO A 277 -0.43 -11.93 7.82
CA PRO A 277 -1.77 -12.29 7.36
C PRO A 277 -2.51 -11.15 6.68
N GLU A 278 -2.31 -9.90 7.12
CA GLU A 278 -2.92 -8.70 6.55
C GLU A 278 -2.42 -8.45 5.13
N ALA A 279 -1.10 -8.54 4.91
CA ALA A 279 -0.49 -8.44 3.60
C ALA A 279 -1.01 -9.54 2.66
N TYR A 280 -1.08 -10.79 3.15
CA TYR A 280 -1.68 -11.89 2.40
C TYR A 280 -3.13 -11.60 2.01
N PHE A 281 -3.93 -11.12 2.95
CA PHE A 281 -5.34 -10.84 2.71
C PHE A 281 -5.54 -9.74 1.65
N GLN A 282 -4.71 -8.71 1.69
CA GLN A 282 -4.72 -7.61 0.73
C GLN A 282 -4.31 -8.08 -0.68
N GLU A 283 -3.26 -8.90 -0.77
CA GLU A 283 -2.75 -9.46 -2.02
C GLU A 283 -3.73 -10.48 -2.62
N ALA A 284 -4.20 -11.43 -1.83
CA ALA A 284 -5.20 -12.44 -2.21
C ALA A 284 -6.53 -11.81 -2.64
N GLY A 285 -6.95 -10.73 -1.98
CA GLY A 285 -8.18 -10.00 -2.26
C GLY A 285 -8.26 -9.34 -3.63
N ARG A 286 -7.17 -9.39 -4.43
CA ARG A 286 -7.16 -8.92 -5.83
C ARG A 286 -7.87 -9.88 -6.76
N ALA A 287 -7.98 -11.16 -6.39
CA ALA A 287 -8.66 -12.17 -7.21
C ALA A 287 -10.19 -12.05 -7.11
N GLY A 288 -10.88 -12.27 -8.22
CA GLY A 288 -12.33 -12.42 -8.30
C GLY A 288 -13.14 -11.18 -7.89
N ARG A 289 -12.68 -9.99 -8.20
CA ARG A 289 -13.44 -8.75 -7.93
C ARG A 289 -14.73 -8.64 -8.76
N ASP A 290 -14.82 -9.38 -9.85
CA ASP A 290 -16.01 -9.50 -10.69
C ASP A 290 -17.09 -10.46 -10.12
N GLY A 291 -16.88 -10.99 -8.91
CA GLY A 291 -17.79 -11.94 -8.26
C GLY A 291 -17.68 -13.38 -8.78
N LYS A 292 -16.91 -13.65 -9.83
CA LYS A 292 -16.71 -15.00 -10.34
C LYS A 292 -15.70 -15.76 -9.49
N LYS A 293 -15.77 -17.10 -9.53
CA LYS A 293 -14.88 -17.98 -8.79
C LYS A 293 -13.42 -17.68 -9.08
N ALA A 294 -12.64 -17.52 -8.02
CA ALA A 294 -11.23 -17.22 -8.09
C ALA A 294 -10.48 -17.93 -6.94
N TYR A 295 -9.16 -17.96 -7.04
CA TYR A 295 -8.33 -18.73 -6.14
C TYR A 295 -7.17 -17.89 -5.60
N ALA A 296 -6.92 -17.98 -4.30
CA ALA A 296 -5.73 -17.49 -3.64
C ALA A 296 -4.92 -18.69 -3.14
N VAL A 297 -3.77 -18.94 -3.75
CA VAL A 297 -2.98 -20.15 -3.50
C VAL A 297 -1.63 -19.80 -2.90
N ILE A 298 -1.29 -20.42 -1.79
CA ILE A 298 0.06 -20.41 -1.23
C ILE A 298 0.71 -21.76 -1.57
N LEU A 299 1.87 -21.72 -2.23
CA LEU A 299 2.72 -22.89 -2.38
C LEU A 299 3.72 -22.94 -1.22
N TYR A 300 3.56 -23.93 -0.36
CA TYR A 300 4.33 -24.08 0.87
C TYR A 300 5.31 -25.25 0.76
N ALA A 301 6.59 -24.96 1.04
CA ALA A 301 7.64 -25.95 1.23
C ALA A 301 8.14 -25.91 2.68
N LYS A 302 8.73 -27.01 3.19
CA LYS A 302 9.27 -27.06 4.56
C LYS A 302 10.32 -25.98 4.82
N SER A 303 11.14 -25.63 3.81
CA SER A 303 12.14 -24.58 3.86
C SER A 303 11.56 -23.18 4.10
N ASP A 304 10.30 -22.94 3.75
CA ASP A 304 9.67 -21.63 3.95
C ASP A 304 9.55 -21.25 5.43
N LYS A 305 9.30 -22.25 6.29
CA LYS A 305 9.26 -22.03 7.75
C LYS A 305 10.60 -21.52 8.27
N THR A 306 11.69 -22.17 7.88
CA THR A 306 13.04 -21.76 8.29
C THR A 306 13.38 -20.37 7.76
N THR A 307 13.04 -20.10 6.50
CA THR A 307 13.23 -18.78 5.89
C THR A 307 12.41 -17.71 6.61
N LEU A 308 11.17 -18.00 7.00
CA LEU A 308 10.33 -17.07 7.75
C LEU A 308 10.90 -16.77 9.14
N HIS A 309 11.31 -17.81 9.88
CA HIS A 309 11.95 -17.63 11.20
C HIS A 309 13.22 -16.79 11.12
N LYS A 310 14.07 -17.05 10.11
CA LYS A 310 15.26 -16.23 9.89
C LYS A 310 14.91 -14.77 9.65
N ARG A 311 13.93 -14.49 8.79
CA ARG A 311 13.48 -13.11 8.51
C ARG A 311 12.96 -12.40 9.76
N VAL A 312 12.17 -13.09 10.58
CA VAL A 312 11.69 -12.50 11.84
C VAL A 312 12.86 -12.15 12.76
N ALA A 313 13.84 -13.04 12.89
CA ALA A 313 15.04 -12.77 13.70
C ALA A 313 15.89 -11.62 13.11
N ASP A 314 16.01 -11.55 11.79
CA ASP A 314 16.77 -10.48 11.12
C ASP A 314 16.05 -9.10 11.24
N THR A 315 14.70 -9.09 11.24
CA THR A 315 13.90 -7.84 11.35
C THR A 315 13.73 -7.38 12.80
N PHE A 316 13.69 -8.31 13.73
CA PHE A 316 13.50 -8.05 15.16
C PHE A 316 14.66 -8.71 15.94
N PRO A 317 15.88 -8.17 15.84
CA PRO A 317 17.01 -8.69 16.58
C PRO A 317 16.77 -8.57 18.10
N ASP A 318 17.40 -9.45 18.88
CA ASP A 318 17.30 -9.38 20.32
C ASP A 318 18.03 -8.16 20.91
N LYS A 319 17.73 -7.87 22.16
CA LYS A 319 18.27 -6.69 22.84
C LYS A 319 19.80 -6.75 22.96
N GLU A 320 20.36 -7.93 23.13
CA GLU A 320 21.80 -8.12 23.24
C GLU A 320 22.49 -7.77 21.93
N TYR A 321 21.94 -8.24 20.81
CA TYR A 321 22.44 -7.88 19.49
C TYR A 321 22.39 -6.37 19.23
N ILE A 322 21.30 -5.70 19.61
CA ILE A 322 21.14 -4.24 19.46
C ILE A 322 22.21 -3.49 20.28
N LEU A 323 22.45 -3.94 21.52
CA LEU A 323 23.47 -3.34 22.38
C LEU A 323 24.88 -3.54 21.80
N ASP A 324 25.19 -4.73 21.29
CA ASP A 324 26.46 -5.05 20.67
C ASP A 324 26.72 -4.19 19.42
N VAL A 325 25.72 -4.02 18.55
CA VAL A 325 25.79 -3.10 17.41
C VAL A 325 26.01 -1.66 17.86
N TYR A 326 25.32 -1.23 18.92
CA TYR A 326 25.47 0.11 19.47
C TYR A 326 26.89 0.38 19.99
N GLU A 327 27.47 -0.58 20.73
CA GLU A 327 28.86 -0.50 21.20
C GLU A 327 29.84 -0.43 20.04
N HIS A 328 29.66 -1.30 19.02
CA HIS A 328 30.51 -1.28 17.84
C HIS A 328 30.38 0.00 16.99
N LEU A 329 29.22 0.63 16.98
CA LEU A 329 29.04 1.95 16.35
C LEU A 329 29.89 3.03 17.04
N GLN A 330 30.00 3.00 18.38
CA GLN A 330 30.85 3.91 19.10
C GLN A 330 32.34 3.67 18.80
N TYR A 331 32.77 2.41 18.72
CA TYR A 331 34.12 2.06 18.27
C TYR A 331 34.38 2.49 16.81
N TYR A 332 33.38 2.36 15.95
CA TYR A 332 33.49 2.75 14.54
C TYR A 332 33.77 4.25 14.38
N TYR A 333 33.08 5.08 15.17
CA TYR A 333 33.24 6.53 15.17
C TYR A 333 34.27 7.06 16.17
N GLN A 334 34.95 6.18 16.91
CA GLN A 334 35.92 6.55 17.94
C GLN A 334 35.32 7.51 18.99
N MET A 335 34.10 7.23 19.43
CA MET A 335 33.37 8.02 20.44
C MET A 335 33.33 7.27 21.75
N ALA A 336 33.44 7.99 22.88
CA ALA A 336 33.26 7.39 24.20
C ALA A 336 31.77 7.03 24.44
N MET A 337 31.54 6.02 25.28
CA MET A 337 30.18 5.61 25.64
C MET A 337 29.41 6.77 26.28
N GLY A 338 28.26 7.10 25.70
CA GLY A 338 27.42 8.21 26.15
C GLY A 338 27.73 9.57 25.54
N ASP A 339 28.82 9.69 24.79
CA ASP A 339 29.13 10.89 24.01
C ASP A 339 28.40 10.89 22.65
N GLY A 340 28.42 12.04 21.98
CA GLY A 340 27.84 12.17 20.63
C GLY A 340 26.40 12.71 20.60
N PHE A 341 25.91 13.27 21.70
CA PHE A 341 24.61 13.94 21.70
C PHE A 341 24.54 15.00 20.58
N GLN A 342 23.54 14.89 19.71
CA GLN A 342 23.35 15.73 18.52
C GLN A 342 24.43 15.64 17.44
N CYS A 343 25.34 14.68 17.51
CA CYS A 343 26.29 14.42 16.41
C CYS A 343 25.59 13.70 15.25
N VAL A 344 25.72 14.28 14.04
CA VAL A 344 25.30 13.64 12.79
C VAL A 344 26.55 13.23 12.01
N ARG A 345 26.66 11.98 11.63
CA ARG A 345 27.76 11.40 10.85
C ARG A 345 27.23 10.61 9.67
N GLU A 346 27.96 10.60 8.57
CA GLU A 346 27.66 9.67 7.47
C GLU A 346 27.97 8.25 7.93
N PHE A 347 27.07 7.30 7.62
CA PHE A 347 27.20 5.90 7.99
C PHE A 347 27.31 5.02 6.76
N ASN A 348 28.41 4.26 6.66
CA ASN A 348 28.59 3.25 5.63
C ASN A 348 28.30 1.87 6.20
N LEU A 349 27.08 1.39 5.99
CA LEU A 349 26.60 0.11 6.49
C LEU A 349 27.46 -1.07 6.02
N GLU A 350 27.88 -1.09 4.74
CA GLU A 350 28.65 -2.20 4.18
C GLU A 350 30.05 -2.28 4.80
N GLU A 351 30.70 -1.12 5.00
CA GLU A 351 32.01 -1.04 5.64
C GLU A 351 31.94 -1.45 7.10
N PHE A 352 30.95 -0.94 7.83
CA PHE A 352 30.68 -1.30 9.24
C PHE A 352 30.48 -2.81 9.39
N CYS A 353 29.55 -3.38 8.62
CA CYS A 353 29.24 -4.81 8.68
C CYS A 353 30.47 -5.68 8.34
N ARG A 354 31.32 -5.27 7.40
CA ARG A 354 32.57 -5.97 7.05
C ARG A 354 33.57 -5.91 8.19
N LYS A 355 33.71 -4.74 8.83
CA LYS A 355 34.66 -4.52 9.94
C LYS A 355 34.32 -5.34 11.17
N PHE A 356 33.04 -5.38 11.54
CA PHE A 356 32.57 -6.05 12.76
C PHE A 356 31.93 -7.42 12.51
N LYS A 357 31.94 -7.91 11.27
CA LYS A 357 31.42 -9.23 10.84
C LYS A 357 29.92 -9.39 11.08
N TYR A 358 29.16 -8.31 10.88
CA TYR A 358 27.70 -8.34 10.92
C TYR A 358 27.08 -8.64 9.55
N PHE A 359 25.83 -9.11 9.58
CA PHE A 359 24.99 -9.11 8.39
C PHE A 359 24.28 -7.75 8.26
N PRO A 360 24.17 -7.17 7.04
CA PRO A 360 23.60 -5.84 6.88
C PRO A 360 22.15 -5.70 7.35
N VAL A 361 21.28 -6.70 7.08
CA VAL A 361 19.85 -6.61 7.34
C VAL A 361 19.50 -6.38 8.82
N PRO A 362 20.06 -7.10 9.81
CA PRO A 362 19.72 -6.84 11.21
C PRO A 362 20.41 -5.59 11.80
N VAL A 363 21.34 -4.97 11.09
CA VAL A 363 22.02 -3.73 11.51
C VAL A 363 21.30 -2.50 10.97
N ASP A 364 20.67 -2.60 9.78
CA ASP A 364 19.91 -1.53 9.14
C ASP A 364 18.57 -1.29 9.86
#